data_4fcc981729a18d81fcfe8345161865f2
#
_entry.id   4fcc981729a18d81fcfe8345161865f2
#
_cell.length_a   1.000
_cell.length_b   1.000
_cell.length_c   1.000
_cell.angle_alpha   90.00
_cell.angle_beta   90.00
_cell.angle_gamma   90.00
#
_symmetry.space_group_name_H-M   'P 1'
#
loop_
_entity.id
_entity.type
_entity.pdbx_description
1 polymer ?
#
loop_
_entity_poly.entity_id
_entity_poly.type
_entity_poly.pdbx_seq_one_letter_code
_entity_poly.pdbx_strand_id
1 'polypeptide(L)'
;MKVMRSVIIEAPVDRVWAAVRAFDGVVRWNPGVTAARMESGTSTSVGAIRHLDIVDGTVFRETLLAHSDLEHFYTYDIVEGPLPCRNYVSTHRFLPVTDGNLTLGIWSGEFDCDPADEASLEAIVGDAIYRDGMRGLNSYLANIQE
;
A
#
# COMPACT_ATOMS: atom_id res chain seq x y z
N MET A 1 -7.41 -14.61 8.03
CA MET A 1 -5.94 -14.53 8.08
C MET A 1 -5.50 -13.09 8.24
N LYS A 2 -4.44 -12.86 8.96
CA LYS A 2 -3.91 -11.52 9.21
C LYS A 2 -2.44 -11.46 8.84
N VAL A 3 -2.06 -10.47 8.02
CA VAL A 3 -0.68 -10.29 7.57
C VAL A 3 -0.24 -8.86 7.87
N MET A 4 0.95 -8.69 8.41
CA MET A 4 1.51 -7.37 8.70
C MET A 4 3.00 -7.36 8.43
N ARG A 5 3.48 -6.27 7.86
CA ARG A 5 4.91 -5.96 7.71
C ARG A 5 5.17 -4.51 8.11
N SER A 6 6.36 -4.25 8.61
CA SER A 6 6.80 -2.90 8.94
C SER A 6 8.21 -2.67 8.42
N VAL A 7 8.47 -1.44 8.00
CA VAL A 7 9.76 -1.03 7.43
C VAL A 7 10.10 0.34 7.98
N ILE A 8 11.36 0.57 8.35
CA ILE A 8 11.86 1.92 8.64
C ILE A 8 12.11 2.64 7.30
N ILE A 9 11.47 3.79 7.15
CA ILE A 9 11.64 4.66 5.99
C ILE A 9 12.50 5.85 6.41
N GLU A 10 13.59 6.07 5.68
CA GLU A 10 14.63 7.05 6.03
C GLU A 10 14.26 8.44 5.52
N ALA A 11 13.11 8.92 5.98
CA ALA A 11 12.58 10.25 5.68
C ALA A 11 11.59 10.68 6.77
N PRO A 12 11.41 12.00 6.97
CA PRO A 12 10.39 12.50 7.91
C PRO A 12 8.98 12.09 7.46
N VAL A 13 8.09 11.89 8.43
CA VAL A 13 6.73 11.39 8.16
C VAL A 13 5.93 12.28 7.20
N ASP A 14 6.10 13.59 7.25
CA ASP A 14 5.40 14.51 6.35
C ASP A 14 5.82 14.30 4.90
N ARG A 15 7.09 14.04 4.68
CA ARG A 15 7.63 13.76 3.34
C ARG A 15 7.15 12.41 2.83
N VAL A 16 7.13 11.41 3.69
CA VAL A 16 6.60 10.07 3.36
C VAL A 16 5.13 10.17 2.99
N TRP A 17 4.33 10.82 3.82
CA TRP A 17 2.89 10.93 3.59
C TRP A 17 2.57 11.72 2.32
N ALA A 18 3.32 12.79 2.04
CA ALA A 18 3.16 13.54 0.79
C ALA A 18 3.32 12.67 -0.46
N ALA A 19 4.19 11.65 -0.40
CA ALA A 19 4.39 10.72 -1.51
C ALA A 19 3.29 9.66 -1.60
N VAL A 20 2.71 9.24 -0.46
CA VAL A 20 1.81 8.08 -0.39
C VAL A 20 0.33 8.46 -0.45
N ARG A 21 -0.04 9.67 0.00
CA ARG A 21 -1.43 10.04 0.25
C ARG A 21 -2.37 9.92 -0.95
N ALA A 22 -1.89 10.12 -2.15
CA ALA A 22 -2.69 9.99 -3.37
C ALA A 22 -2.86 8.51 -3.73
N PHE A 23 -4.10 8.04 -3.77
CA PHE A 23 -4.43 6.62 -3.99
C PHE A 23 -3.89 6.06 -5.31
N ASP A 24 -3.88 6.87 -6.36
CA ASP A 24 -3.30 6.51 -7.65
C ASP A 24 -1.80 6.84 -7.77
N GLY A 25 -1.23 7.48 -6.76
CA GLY A 25 0.20 7.83 -6.73
C GLY A 25 1.14 6.65 -6.48
N VAL A 26 0.60 5.49 -6.16
CA VAL A 26 1.36 4.26 -5.88
C VAL A 26 2.31 3.87 -7.02
N VAL A 27 1.98 4.20 -8.25
CA VAL A 27 2.81 3.92 -9.43
C VAL A 27 4.18 4.62 -9.35
N ARG A 28 4.28 5.74 -8.65
CA ARG A 28 5.52 6.51 -8.54
C ARG A 28 6.53 5.86 -7.60
N TRP A 29 6.06 5.17 -6.56
CA TRP A 29 6.95 4.66 -5.52
C TRP A 29 6.97 3.13 -5.41
N ASN A 30 6.01 2.42 -5.99
CA ASN A 30 5.95 0.95 -5.93
C ASN A 30 6.40 0.36 -7.27
N PRO A 31 7.59 -0.29 -7.32
CA PRO A 31 8.12 -0.82 -8.59
C PRO A 31 7.30 -1.97 -9.17
N GLY A 32 6.42 -2.60 -8.38
CA GLY A 32 5.51 -3.63 -8.86
C GLY A 32 4.33 -3.10 -9.67
N VAL A 33 4.08 -1.78 -9.63
CA VAL A 33 2.95 -1.15 -10.32
C VAL A 33 3.48 -0.39 -11.54
N THR A 34 2.98 -0.74 -12.73
CA THR A 34 3.42 -0.12 -13.98
C THR A 34 2.53 1.02 -14.43
N ALA A 35 1.25 1.00 -14.05
CA ALA A 35 0.30 2.08 -14.34
C ALA A 35 -0.80 2.13 -13.28
N ALA A 36 -1.32 3.31 -13.03
CA ALA A 36 -2.43 3.52 -12.09
C ALA A 36 -3.35 4.62 -12.61
N ARG A 37 -4.65 4.44 -12.45
CA ARG A 37 -5.65 5.44 -12.77
C ARG A 37 -6.83 5.37 -11.82
N MET A 38 -7.50 6.49 -11.61
CA MET A 38 -8.78 6.51 -10.87
C MET A 38 -9.91 6.14 -11.84
N GLU A 39 -10.64 5.08 -11.55
CA GLU A 39 -11.86 4.73 -12.28
C GLU A 39 -13.03 5.61 -11.89
N SER A 40 -13.09 5.96 -10.60
CA SER A 40 -14.12 6.83 -10.05
C SER A 40 -13.60 7.56 -8.83
N GLY A 41 -14.13 8.75 -8.56
CA GLY A 41 -13.73 9.58 -7.44
C GLY A 41 -12.38 10.25 -7.62
N THR A 42 -11.90 10.87 -6.57
CA THR A 42 -10.58 11.53 -6.52
C THR A 42 -9.58 10.68 -5.74
N SER A 43 -8.30 11.03 -5.82
CA SER A 43 -7.21 10.26 -5.18
C SER A 43 -7.24 10.23 -3.66
N THR A 44 -8.12 11.00 -3.01
CA THR A 44 -8.25 11.03 -1.55
C THR A 44 -9.70 10.89 -1.07
N SER A 45 -10.67 10.67 -1.96
CA SER A 45 -12.07 10.56 -1.57
C SER A 45 -12.47 9.13 -1.24
N VAL A 46 -13.10 8.95 -0.10
CA VAL A 46 -13.64 7.65 0.31
C VAL A 46 -14.69 7.18 -0.68
N GLY A 47 -14.63 5.90 -1.07
CA GLY A 47 -15.48 5.32 -2.11
C GLY A 47 -14.85 5.36 -3.50
N ALA A 48 -13.74 6.08 -3.69
CA ALA A 48 -13.03 6.11 -4.96
C ALA A 48 -12.42 4.74 -5.30
N ILE A 49 -12.36 4.41 -6.58
CA ILE A 49 -11.78 3.15 -7.07
C ILE A 49 -10.57 3.46 -7.93
N ARG A 50 -9.44 2.82 -7.60
CA ARG A 50 -8.23 2.86 -8.43
C ARG A 50 -8.06 1.56 -9.20
N HIS A 51 -7.49 1.67 -10.40
CA HIS A 51 -7.12 0.55 -11.26
C HIS A 51 -5.60 0.51 -11.33
N LEU A 52 -5.00 -0.63 -11.01
CA LEU A 52 -3.55 -0.83 -11.03
C LEU A 52 -3.19 -1.90 -12.04
N ASP A 53 -2.25 -1.58 -12.93
CA ASP A 53 -1.56 -2.57 -13.77
C ASP A 53 -0.29 -3.00 -13.06
N ILE A 54 -0.08 -4.30 -12.96
CA ILE A 54 1.05 -4.89 -12.23
C ILE A 54 2.10 -5.38 -13.24
N VAL A 55 3.35 -5.37 -12.83
CA VAL A 55 4.49 -5.73 -13.66
C VAL A 55 4.38 -7.15 -14.25
N ASP A 56 3.66 -8.07 -13.58
CA ASP A 56 3.43 -9.43 -14.05
C ASP A 56 2.25 -9.57 -15.04
N GLY A 57 1.61 -8.45 -15.39
CA GLY A 57 0.45 -8.41 -16.29
C GLY A 57 -0.89 -8.57 -15.63
N THR A 58 -0.95 -8.77 -14.31
CA THR A 58 -2.22 -8.81 -13.57
C THR A 58 -2.75 -7.42 -13.27
N VAL A 59 -4.01 -7.34 -12.82
CA VAL A 59 -4.72 -6.11 -12.53
C VAL A 59 -5.31 -6.19 -11.14
N PHE A 60 -5.20 -5.10 -10.37
CA PHE A 60 -5.96 -4.90 -9.14
C PHE A 60 -6.91 -3.72 -9.31
N ARG A 61 -8.14 -3.88 -8.85
CA ARG A 61 -9.09 -2.79 -8.68
C ARG A 61 -9.43 -2.70 -7.20
N GLU A 62 -9.29 -1.51 -6.63
CA GLU A 62 -9.33 -1.32 -5.19
C GLU A 62 -10.14 -0.10 -4.81
N THR A 63 -10.97 -0.21 -3.74
CA THR A 63 -11.78 0.89 -3.23
C THR A 63 -11.09 1.52 -2.03
N LEU A 64 -11.02 2.85 -2.00
CA LEU A 64 -10.56 3.60 -0.83
C LEU A 64 -11.68 3.61 0.21
N LEU A 65 -11.44 2.99 1.37
CA LEU A 65 -12.42 2.86 2.45
C LEU A 65 -12.27 3.93 3.52
N ALA A 66 -11.05 4.40 3.78
CA ALA A 66 -10.75 5.43 4.76
C ALA A 66 -9.46 6.15 4.38
N HIS A 67 -9.37 7.43 4.75
CA HIS A 67 -8.19 8.27 4.49
C HIS A 67 -8.05 9.28 5.62
N SER A 68 -6.85 9.44 6.17
CA SER A 68 -6.58 10.44 7.20
C SER A 68 -5.24 11.13 6.94
N ASP A 69 -5.31 12.42 6.58
CA ASP A 69 -4.13 13.27 6.48
C ASP A 69 -3.55 13.63 7.85
N LEU A 70 -4.39 13.59 8.89
CA LEU A 70 -3.95 13.87 10.27
C LEU A 70 -3.14 12.72 10.84
N GLU A 71 -3.62 11.50 10.66
CA GLU A 71 -2.99 10.30 11.24
C GLU A 71 -2.13 9.52 10.25
N HIS A 72 -2.05 9.97 9.01
CA HIS A 72 -1.19 9.42 7.96
C HIS A 72 -1.47 7.94 7.65
N PHE A 73 -2.71 7.63 7.26
CA PHE A 73 -3.07 6.30 6.80
C PHE A 73 -4.16 6.33 5.74
N TYR A 74 -4.26 5.25 4.97
CA TYR A 74 -5.48 4.94 4.24
C TYR A 74 -5.77 3.45 4.32
N THR A 75 -7.06 3.12 4.19
CA THR A 75 -7.58 1.75 4.19
C THR A 75 -8.28 1.48 2.87
N TYR A 76 -8.08 0.30 2.31
CA TYR A 76 -8.68 -0.08 1.03
C TYR A 76 -9.06 -1.54 1.02
N ASP A 77 -9.93 -1.91 0.07
CA ASP A 77 -10.28 -3.31 -0.21
C ASP A 77 -9.83 -3.69 -1.63
N ILE A 78 -10.02 -4.96 -1.99
CA ILE A 78 -9.84 -5.45 -3.35
C ILE A 78 -11.23 -5.73 -3.94
N VAL A 79 -11.59 -5.01 -5.00
CA VAL A 79 -12.81 -5.26 -5.78
C VAL A 79 -12.57 -6.38 -6.77
N GLU A 80 -11.39 -6.40 -7.38
CA GLU A 80 -10.99 -7.39 -8.36
C GLU A 80 -9.47 -7.55 -8.32
N GLY A 81 -8.98 -8.78 -8.33
CA GLY A 81 -7.55 -9.05 -8.29
C GLY A 81 -7.24 -10.53 -8.44
N PRO A 82 -5.94 -10.87 -8.61
CA PRO A 82 -5.51 -12.25 -8.86
C PRO A 82 -5.33 -13.08 -7.59
N LEU A 83 -5.45 -12.49 -6.39
CA LEU A 83 -5.18 -13.20 -5.15
C LEU A 83 -6.33 -14.15 -4.78
N PRO A 84 -6.04 -15.41 -4.40
CA PRO A 84 -7.07 -16.38 -4.00
C PRO A 84 -7.56 -16.14 -2.57
N CYS A 85 -8.11 -14.94 -2.33
CA CYS A 85 -8.63 -14.55 -1.02
C CYS A 85 -9.95 -13.79 -1.17
N ARG A 86 -10.66 -13.64 -0.05
CA ARG A 86 -11.96 -12.99 0.03
C ARG A 86 -11.95 -11.99 1.18
N ASN A 87 -12.81 -10.99 1.10
CA ASN A 87 -13.02 -10.01 2.18
C ASN A 87 -11.72 -9.31 2.62
N TYR A 88 -10.87 -8.99 1.63
CA TYR A 88 -9.58 -8.36 1.87
C TYR A 88 -9.78 -6.88 2.24
N VAL A 89 -9.24 -6.50 3.40
CA VAL A 89 -9.17 -5.10 3.85
C VAL A 89 -7.77 -4.85 4.36
N SER A 90 -7.15 -3.79 3.88
CA SER A 90 -5.76 -3.46 4.17
C SER A 90 -5.62 -2.01 4.61
N THR A 91 -4.72 -1.77 5.55
CA THR A 91 -4.37 -0.42 6.01
C THR A 91 -2.87 -0.20 5.88
N HIS A 92 -2.52 0.92 5.27
CA HIS A 92 -1.15 1.40 5.13
C HIS A 92 -1.00 2.66 5.99
N ARG A 93 -0.23 2.55 7.07
CA ARG A 93 -0.10 3.60 8.10
C ARG A 93 1.35 3.98 8.28
N PHE A 94 1.58 5.27 8.54
CA PHE A 94 2.92 5.82 8.75
C PHE A 94 2.98 6.56 10.08
N LEU A 95 3.92 6.17 10.92
CA LEU A 95 4.12 6.75 12.25
C LEU A 95 5.48 7.44 12.31
N PRO A 96 5.58 8.62 12.93
CA PRO A 96 6.89 9.25 13.12
C PRO A 96 7.71 8.47 14.12
N VAL A 97 8.97 8.22 13.76
CA VAL A 97 10.01 7.79 14.69
C VAL A 97 10.78 9.05 15.06
N THR A 98 10.42 9.66 16.19
CA THR A 98 10.92 11.00 16.56
C THR A 98 12.40 11.00 16.84
N ASP A 99 12.94 9.88 17.36
CA ASP A 99 14.38 9.70 17.51
C ASP A 99 14.98 9.46 16.11
N GLY A 100 15.67 10.46 15.60
CA GLY A 100 16.28 10.43 14.28
C GLY A 100 15.41 10.96 13.13
N ASN A 101 14.19 11.38 13.41
CA ASN A 101 13.26 11.94 12.42
C ASN A 101 13.04 11.01 11.23
N LEU A 102 12.77 9.74 11.53
CA LEU A 102 12.48 8.68 10.57
C LEU A 102 10.98 8.38 10.58
N THR A 103 10.57 7.42 9.76
CA THR A 103 9.17 6.97 9.71
C THR A 103 9.09 5.46 9.83
N LEU A 104 8.15 4.96 10.65
CA LEU A 104 7.76 3.57 10.67
C LEU A 104 6.59 3.39 9.72
N GLY A 105 6.80 2.69 8.62
CA GLY A 105 5.73 2.26 7.73
C GLY A 105 5.18 0.92 8.19
N ILE A 106 3.85 0.84 8.33
CA ILE A 106 3.14 -0.39 8.69
C ILE A 106 2.10 -0.68 7.62
N TRP A 107 2.13 -1.86 7.06
CA TRP A 107 1.15 -2.31 6.09
C TRP A 107 0.54 -3.61 6.58
N SER A 108 -0.75 -3.62 6.85
CA SER A 108 -1.47 -4.77 7.39
C SER A 108 -2.70 -5.09 6.56
N GLY A 109 -3.09 -6.36 6.55
CA GLY A 109 -4.28 -6.82 5.86
C GLY A 109 -4.96 -7.95 6.60
N GLU A 110 -6.28 -8.01 6.48
CA GLU A 110 -7.09 -9.11 6.95
C GLU A 110 -7.93 -9.64 5.80
N PHE A 111 -8.02 -10.95 5.67
CA PHE A 111 -8.79 -11.59 4.61
C PHE A 111 -9.10 -13.03 4.95
N ASP A 112 -10.02 -13.61 4.21
CA ASP A 112 -10.36 -15.04 4.29
C ASP A 112 -9.72 -15.77 3.11
N CYS A 113 -9.24 -16.98 3.34
CA CYS A 113 -8.67 -17.82 2.29
C CYS A 113 -8.79 -19.30 2.69
N ASP A 114 -8.61 -20.17 1.71
CA ASP A 114 -8.53 -21.60 1.98
C ASP A 114 -7.23 -21.92 2.72
N PRO A 115 -7.23 -22.89 3.66
CA PRO A 115 -6.02 -23.23 4.41
C PRO A 115 -4.83 -23.60 3.53
N ALA A 116 -5.07 -24.18 2.36
CA ALA A 116 -4.01 -24.53 1.42
C ALA A 116 -3.28 -23.30 0.83
N ASP A 117 -3.92 -22.13 0.85
CA ASP A 117 -3.36 -20.89 0.30
C ASP A 117 -2.67 -20.01 1.34
N GLU A 118 -2.78 -20.33 2.64
CA GLU A 118 -2.28 -19.47 3.71
C GLU A 118 -0.78 -19.18 3.60
N ALA A 119 0.04 -20.20 3.40
CA ALA A 119 1.49 -20.03 3.34
C ALA A 119 1.92 -19.19 2.12
N SER A 120 1.32 -19.42 0.95
CA SER A 120 1.64 -18.64 -0.24
C SER A 120 1.14 -17.20 -0.14
N LEU A 121 -0.04 -16.98 0.44
CA LEU A 121 -0.56 -15.63 0.66
C LEU A 121 0.24 -14.85 1.69
N GLU A 122 0.71 -15.50 2.76
CA GLU A 122 1.63 -14.86 3.71
C GLU A 122 2.87 -14.30 2.99
N ALA A 123 3.48 -15.09 2.12
CA ALA A 123 4.66 -14.69 1.38
C ALA A 123 4.34 -13.61 0.31
N ILE A 124 3.27 -13.79 -0.46
CA ILE A 124 2.92 -12.86 -1.54
C ILE A 124 2.47 -11.52 -0.96
N VAL A 125 1.51 -11.55 -0.05
CA VAL A 125 0.95 -10.31 0.53
C VAL A 125 1.96 -9.64 1.45
N GLY A 126 2.57 -10.39 2.36
CA GLY A 126 3.50 -9.85 3.36
C GLY A 126 4.81 -9.39 2.74
N ASP A 127 5.46 -10.25 1.99
CA ASP A 127 6.81 -9.96 1.50
C ASP A 127 6.80 -9.26 0.14
N ALA A 128 6.14 -9.83 -0.86
CA ALA A 128 6.19 -9.26 -2.20
C ALA A 128 5.40 -7.96 -2.33
N ILE A 129 4.24 -7.85 -1.68
CA ILE A 129 3.40 -6.64 -1.77
C ILE A 129 3.79 -5.63 -0.69
N TYR A 130 3.69 -6.00 0.58
CA TYR A 130 3.85 -5.05 1.69
C TYR A 130 5.31 -4.64 1.92
N ARG A 131 6.17 -5.59 2.23
CA ARG A 131 7.57 -5.29 2.52
C ARG A 131 8.29 -4.67 1.31
N ASP A 132 8.21 -5.33 0.18
CA ASP A 132 8.90 -4.87 -1.03
C ASP A 132 8.33 -3.56 -1.55
N GLY A 133 7.02 -3.35 -1.40
CA GLY A 133 6.39 -2.07 -1.72
C GLY A 133 6.94 -0.93 -0.85
N MET A 134 7.05 -1.14 0.45
CA MET A 134 7.60 -0.14 1.37
C MET A 134 9.10 0.09 1.17
N ARG A 135 9.85 -0.96 0.82
CA ARG A 135 11.25 -0.80 0.42
C ARG A 135 11.39 0.02 -0.85
N GLY A 136 10.48 -0.18 -1.80
CA GLY A 136 10.39 0.64 -3.00
C GLY A 136 10.12 2.11 -2.69
N LEU A 137 9.22 2.37 -1.75
CA LEU A 137 8.94 3.72 -1.27
C LEU A 137 10.19 4.36 -0.64
N ASN A 138 10.89 3.63 0.21
CA ASN A 138 12.14 4.12 0.82
C ASN A 138 13.18 4.48 -0.26
N SER A 139 13.37 3.62 -1.25
CA SER A 139 14.29 3.88 -2.37
C SER A 139 13.85 5.08 -3.22
N TYR A 140 12.56 5.21 -3.49
CA TYR A 140 12.01 6.34 -4.22
C TYR A 140 12.31 7.66 -3.52
N LEU A 141 12.06 7.74 -2.21
CA LEU A 141 12.31 8.94 -1.42
C LEU A 141 13.79 9.30 -1.33
N ALA A 142 14.67 8.30 -1.29
CA ALA A 142 16.11 8.52 -1.29
C ALA A 142 16.64 9.10 -2.61
N ASN A 143 15.94 8.83 -3.72
CA ASN A 143 16.37 9.24 -5.06
C ASN A 143 15.73 10.54 -5.55
N ILE A 144 14.66 11.02 -4.92
CA ILE A 144 14.11 12.33 -5.24
C ILE A 144 14.81 13.40 -4.39
N GLN A 145 15.14 14.52 -5.03
CA GLN A 145 15.77 15.67 -4.35
C GLN A 145 14.78 16.82 -4.30
N GLU A 146 14.74 17.45 -3.17
CA GLU A 146 13.89 18.60 -2.93
C GLU A 146 14.70 19.88 -2.82
#